data_7ba435f2e946fd220be415f16f2f3397
#
_entry.id   7ba435f2e946fd220be415f16f2f3397
#
_cell.length_a   1.000
_cell.length_b   1.000
_cell.length_c   1.000
_cell.angle_alpha   90.00
_cell.angle_beta   90.00
_cell.angle_gamma   90.00
#
_symmetry.space_group_name_H-M   'P 1'
#
loop_
_entity.id
_entity.type
_entity.pdbx_description
1 polymer ?
#
loop_
_entity_poly.entity_id
_entity_poly.type
_entity_poly.pdbx_seq_one_letter_code
_entity_poly.pdbx_strand_id
1 'polypeptide(L)'
;YDRTWFDILAKHYEIAYFEEKLNRHTATLTDGFDAVCAFVNDRVDAAAIDRMHRCGVQLLALRCAGFSNVDMQAAAGKLRVVRVPAYSPHAIAEHTMGLLLTLNRRLHRAYIRTRDFNFSIVGLTGIDLYKKTVGIIGTGRIGRAFAEICRGFGMRVLAYDKYPAPDFEYVSLDTLL
;
A
#
# COMPACT_ATOMS: atom_id res chain seq x y z
N TYR A 1 11.64 -2.77 12.41
CA TYR A 1 11.80 -3.04 10.97
C TYR A 1 12.80 -2.07 10.35
N ASP A 2 12.60 -0.76 10.45
CA ASP A 2 13.45 0.23 9.80
C ASP A 2 14.89 0.20 10.30
N ARG A 3 15.12 0.09 11.61
CA ARG A 3 16.45 0.00 12.21
C ARG A 3 17.32 -1.08 11.58
N THR A 4 16.76 -2.24 11.30
CA THR A 4 17.49 -3.37 10.67
C THR A 4 18.20 -2.98 9.37
N TRP A 5 17.61 -2.05 8.61
CA TRP A 5 18.12 -1.61 7.33
C TRP A 5 18.90 -0.30 7.38
N PHE A 6 18.43 0.64 8.20
CA PHE A 6 19.06 1.95 8.28
C PHE A 6 20.29 1.99 9.18
N ASP A 7 20.39 1.13 10.20
CA ASP A 7 21.57 1.09 11.08
C ASP A 7 22.87 0.73 10.33
N ILE A 8 22.78 0.09 9.18
CA ILE A 8 23.92 -0.15 8.29
C ILE A 8 24.53 1.18 7.82
N LEU A 9 23.72 2.22 7.68
CA LEU A 9 24.12 3.56 7.24
C LEU A 9 24.61 4.43 8.39
N ALA A 10 24.42 4.02 9.65
CA ALA A 10 24.82 4.77 10.84
C ALA A 10 26.34 5.00 10.94
N LYS A 11 27.14 4.29 10.14
CA LYS A 11 28.58 4.53 10.00
C LYS A 11 28.93 5.84 9.28
N HIS A 12 27.98 6.37 8.50
CA HIS A 12 28.18 7.54 7.64
C HIS A 12 27.22 8.68 7.95
N TYR A 13 26.10 8.39 8.63
CA TYR A 13 25.05 9.35 8.92
C TYR A 13 24.60 9.22 10.36
N GLU A 14 24.27 10.33 10.99
CA GLU A 14 23.55 10.35 12.26
C GLU A 14 22.08 10.08 12.00
N ILE A 15 21.54 9.00 12.57
CA ILE A 15 20.16 8.56 12.32
C ILE A 15 19.41 8.53 13.66
N ALA A 16 18.37 9.35 13.76
CA ALA A 16 17.42 9.33 14.87
C ALA A 16 16.09 8.69 14.45
N TYR A 17 15.51 7.91 15.34
CA TYR A 17 14.24 7.22 15.10
C TYR A 17 13.19 7.76 16.08
N PHE A 18 12.07 8.18 15.52
CA PHE A 18 10.92 8.68 16.25
C PHE A 18 9.73 7.72 16.05
N GLU A 19 9.01 7.45 17.11
CA GLU A 19 7.77 6.63 17.05
C GLU A 19 6.55 7.48 16.71
N GLU A 20 6.64 8.78 16.93
CA GLU A 20 5.63 9.76 16.61
C GLU A 20 5.42 9.88 15.09
N LYS A 21 4.17 9.94 14.68
CA LYS A 21 3.84 10.25 13.30
C LYS A 21 4.18 11.70 12.97
N LEU A 22 4.82 11.91 11.84
CA LEU A 22 5.10 13.24 11.34
C LEU A 22 3.81 13.97 10.96
N ASN A 23 3.63 15.14 11.53
CA ASN A 23 2.55 16.06 11.25
C ASN A 23 2.96 17.49 11.63
N ARG A 24 2.06 18.49 11.47
CA ARG A 24 2.34 19.89 11.79
C ARG A 24 2.77 20.15 13.24
N HIS A 25 2.40 19.30 14.18
CA HIS A 25 2.74 19.46 15.60
C HIS A 25 4.08 18.80 15.94
N THR A 26 4.37 17.66 15.32
CA THR A 26 5.60 16.89 15.56
C THR A 26 6.74 17.27 14.63
N ALA A 27 6.48 18.09 13.60
CA ALA A 27 7.51 18.55 12.67
C ALA A 27 8.66 19.36 13.35
N THR A 28 8.47 19.81 14.59
CA THR A 28 9.55 20.39 15.40
C THR A 28 10.63 19.41 15.79
N LEU A 29 10.31 18.09 15.83
CA LEU A 29 11.28 17.04 16.12
C LEU A 29 12.34 16.90 15.01
N THR A 30 12.12 17.55 13.88
CA THR A 30 13.08 17.53 12.75
C THR A 30 14.15 18.63 12.86
N ASP A 31 14.18 19.36 13.95
CA ASP A 31 15.16 20.43 14.16
C ASP A 31 16.58 19.85 14.21
N GLY A 32 17.49 20.44 13.42
CA GLY A 32 18.87 19.98 13.31
C GLY A 32 19.11 18.80 12.35
N PHE A 33 18.08 18.31 11.65
CA PHE A 33 18.25 17.25 10.65
C PHE A 33 18.17 17.80 9.22
N ASP A 34 19.06 17.31 8.34
CA ASP A 34 19.08 17.67 6.92
C ASP A 34 18.01 16.92 6.12
N ALA A 35 17.63 15.73 6.56
CA ALA A 35 16.71 14.85 5.86
C ALA A 35 15.71 14.18 6.80
N VAL A 36 14.51 13.96 6.31
CA VAL A 36 13.44 13.24 7.01
C VAL A 36 12.99 12.07 6.16
N CYS A 37 12.87 10.88 6.76
CA CYS A 37 12.28 9.71 6.13
C CYS A 37 10.88 9.49 6.69
N ALA A 38 9.85 9.58 5.83
CA ALA A 38 8.45 9.48 6.20
C ALA A 38 7.74 8.29 5.53
N PHE A 39 6.57 7.92 6.07
CA PHE A 39 5.76 6.83 5.56
C PHE A 39 4.30 7.27 5.29
N VAL A 40 3.49 6.36 4.76
CA VAL A 40 2.10 6.63 4.32
C VAL A 40 1.18 7.13 5.45
N ASN A 41 1.52 6.82 6.70
CA ASN A 41 0.72 7.21 7.86
C ASN A 41 1.08 8.61 8.41
N ASP A 42 2.10 9.23 7.85
CA ASP A 42 2.51 10.59 8.17
C ASP A 42 1.63 11.59 7.40
N ARG A 43 1.42 12.75 7.97
CA ARG A 43 0.67 13.84 7.34
C ARG A 43 1.58 15.03 7.10
N VAL A 44 2.08 15.15 5.89
CA VAL A 44 3.03 16.18 5.47
C VAL A 44 2.30 17.29 4.72
N ASP A 45 1.43 17.99 5.43
CA ASP A 45 0.69 19.15 4.90
C ASP A 45 1.58 20.41 4.82
N ALA A 46 1.08 21.49 4.25
CA ALA A 46 1.80 22.75 4.08
C ALA A 46 2.43 23.25 5.40
N ALA A 47 1.72 23.15 6.52
CA ALA A 47 2.22 23.60 7.81
C ALA A 47 3.38 22.74 8.33
N ALA A 48 3.32 21.42 8.11
CA ALA A 48 4.43 20.51 8.43
C ALA A 48 5.66 20.81 7.57
N ILE A 49 5.46 21.03 6.26
CA ILE A 49 6.53 21.39 5.32
C ILE A 49 7.19 22.70 5.72
N ASP A 50 6.40 23.74 6.01
CA ASP A 50 6.94 25.03 6.45
C ASP A 50 7.75 24.92 7.74
N ARG A 51 7.30 24.05 8.63
CA ARG A 51 8.02 23.82 9.89
C ARG A 51 9.33 23.09 9.63
N MET A 52 9.33 21.99 8.89
CA MET A 52 10.53 21.26 8.50
C MET A 52 11.54 22.16 7.80
N HIS A 53 11.09 22.96 6.84
CA HIS A 53 11.97 23.89 6.13
C HIS A 53 12.63 24.90 7.08
N ARG A 54 11.89 25.45 8.05
CA ARG A 54 12.44 26.34 9.08
C ARG A 54 13.41 25.63 10.03
N CYS A 55 13.23 24.33 10.25
CA CYS A 55 14.16 23.48 11.02
C CYS A 55 15.41 23.08 10.24
N GLY A 56 15.55 23.50 8.97
CA GLY A 56 16.73 23.23 8.16
C GLY A 56 16.64 21.98 7.27
N VAL A 57 15.54 21.25 7.31
CA VAL A 57 15.33 20.06 6.47
C VAL A 57 15.35 20.44 5.00
N GLN A 58 16.12 19.72 4.20
CA GLN A 58 16.26 19.92 2.75
C GLN A 58 15.67 18.75 1.94
N LEU A 59 15.59 17.55 2.53
CA LEU A 59 15.15 16.33 1.86
C LEU A 59 14.04 15.65 2.64
N LEU A 60 12.93 15.35 1.96
CA LEU A 60 11.90 14.44 2.41
C LEU A 60 11.96 13.15 1.58
N ALA A 61 12.37 12.06 2.20
CA ALA A 61 12.42 10.75 1.59
C ALA A 61 11.18 9.93 2.00
N LEU A 62 10.41 9.45 1.03
CA LEU A 62 9.26 8.59 1.27
C LEU A 62 9.65 7.14 1.05
N ARG A 63 9.57 6.31 2.10
CA ARG A 63 9.82 4.86 2.00
C ARG A 63 8.62 4.08 1.45
N CYS A 64 7.87 4.72 0.56
CA CYS A 64 6.71 4.18 -0.14
C CYS A 64 6.59 4.77 -1.54
N ALA A 65 5.76 4.17 -2.37
CA ALA A 65 5.53 4.67 -3.74
C ALA A 65 4.47 5.78 -3.78
N GLY A 66 3.45 5.72 -2.92
CA GLY A 66 2.42 6.74 -2.80
C GLY A 66 2.96 8.02 -2.14
N PHE A 67 2.42 9.16 -2.52
CA PHE A 67 2.77 10.47 -1.95
C PHE A 67 1.55 11.37 -1.72
N SER A 68 0.36 10.81 -1.69
CA SER A 68 -0.91 11.55 -1.46
C SER A 68 -0.99 12.20 -0.08
N ASN A 69 -0.17 11.77 0.85
CA ASN A 69 -0.03 12.32 2.19
C ASN A 69 0.92 13.53 2.26
N VAL A 70 1.50 13.97 1.12
CA VAL A 70 2.42 15.10 1.02
C VAL A 70 1.80 16.21 0.17
N ASP A 71 1.80 17.44 0.67
CA ASP A 71 1.45 18.62 -0.11
C ASP A 71 2.62 19.01 -1.03
N MET A 72 2.60 18.48 -2.27
CA MET A 72 3.66 18.70 -3.24
C MET A 72 3.77 20.15 -3.69
N GLN A 73 2.67 20.93 -3.66
CA GLN A 73 2.70 22.35 -4.02
C GLN A 73 3.43 23.14 -2.94
N ALA A 74 3.15 22.86 -1.69
CA ALA A 74 3.84 23.50 -0.57
C ALA A 74 5.33 23.10 -0.47
N ALA A 75 5.69 21.89 -0.90
CA ALA A 75 7.07 21.40 -0.90
C ALA A 75 7.92 22.03 -2.02
N ALA A 76 7.31 22.50 -3.10
CA ALA A 76 8.02 23.08 -4.23
C ALA A 76 8.88 24.29 -3.79
N GLY A 77 10.17 24.24 -4.12
CA GLY A 77 11.15 25.27 -3.77
C GLY A 77 11.62 25.26 -2.31
N LYS A 78 11.09 24.38 -1.44
CA LYS A 78 11.47 24.26 -0.04
C LYS A 78 12.18 22.95 0.28
N LEU A 79 11.62 21.82 -0.17
CA LEU A 79 12.14 20.50 0.09
C LEU A 79 12.30 19.72 -1.22
N ARG A 80 13.38 18.94 -1.31
CA ARG A 80 13.44 17.85 -2.31
C ARG A 80 12.62 16.69 -1.81
N VAL A 81 11.68 16.21 -2.63
CA VAL A 81 10.87 15.03 -2.28
C VAL A 81 11.30 13.87 -3.16
N VAL A 82 11.75 12.79 -2.53
CA VAL A 82 12.09 11.53 -3.21
C VAL A 82 11.22 10.40 -2.68
N ARG A 83 10.97 9.40 -3.51
CA ARG A 83 10.15 8.25 -3.13
C ARG A 83 10.66 6.96 -3.76
N VAL A 84 10.18 5.83 -3.27
CA VAL A 84 10.37 4.55 -3.96
C VAL A 84 9.52 4.59 -5.23
N PRO A 85 10.13 4.47 -6.43
CA PRO A 85 9.38 4.65 -7.68
C PRO A 85 8.35 3.56 -7.92
N ALA A 86 8.65 2.32 -7.53
CA ALA A 86 7.78 1.15 -7.59
C ALA A 86 8.34 0.03 -6.71
N TYR A 87 7.47 -0.85 -6.26
CA TYR A 87 7.81 -2.15 -5.67
C TYR A 87 6.92 -3.23 -6.31
N SER A 88 7.09 -4.49 -5.92
CA SER A 88 6.45 -5.62 -6.59
C SER A 88 4.91 -5.46 -6.66
N PRO A 89 4.31 -5.34 -7.84
CA PRO A 89 2.85 -5.37 -7.99
C PRO A 89 2.27 -6.74 -7.64
N HIS A 90 3.06 -7.81 -7.78
CA HIS A 90 2.66 -9.18 -7.45
C HIS A 90 2.42 -9.35 -5.96
N ALA A 91 3.25 -8.74 -5.10
CA ALA A 91 3.05 -8.82 -3.65
C ALA A 91 1.65 -8.33 -3.21
N ILE A 92 1.16 -7.24 -3.82
CA ILE A 92 -0.17 -6.70 -3.53
C ILE A 92 -1.25 -7.60 -4.14
N ALA A 93 -1.06 -8.08 -5.37
CA ALA A 93 -2.00 -8.96 -6.05
C ALA A 93 -2.16 -10.30 -5.31
N GLU A 94 -1.07 -10.90 -4.88
CA GLU A 94 -1.05 -12.13 -4.08
C GLU A 94 -1.75 -11.94 -2.74
N HIS A 95 -1.46 -10.84 -2.04
CA HIS A 95 -2.14 -10.50 -0.79
C HIS A 95 -3.65 -10.33 -0.99
N THR A 96 -4.06 -9.68 -2.08
CA THR A 96 -5.46 -9.51 -2.44
C THR A 96 -6.15 -10.85 -2.65
N MET A 97 -5.50 -11.79 -3.36
CA MET A 97 -6.02 -13.15 -3.52
C MET A 97 -6.07 -13.88 -2.17
N GLY A 98 -5.07 -13.71 -1.32
CA GLY A 98 -5.06 -14.26 0.04
C GLY A 98 -6.24 -13.78 0.88
N LEU A 99 -6.58 -12.48 0.80
CA LEU A 99 -7.78 -11.93 1.44
C LEU A 99 -9.07 -12.49 0.86
N LEU A 100 -9.18 -12.59 -0.47
CA LEU A 100 -10.34 -13.17 -1.15
C LEU A 100 -10.58 -14.61 -0.71
N LEU A 101 -9.54 -15.44 -0.69
CA LEU A 101 -9.61 -16.83 -0.24
C LEU A 101 -9.95 -16.92 1.25
N THR A 102 -9.38 -16.05 2.07
CA THR A 102 -9.67 -15.99 3.52
C THR A 102 -11.13 -15.66 3.77
N LEU A 103 -11.71 -14.72 3.04
CA LEU A 103 -13.13 -14.36 3.14
C LEU A 103 -14.01 -15.49 2.63
N ASN A 104 -13.75 -16.01 1.43
CA ASN A 104 -14.56 -17.04 0.79
C ASN A 104 -14.54 -18.34 1.58
N ARG A 105 -13.37 -18.83 1.94
CA ARG A 105 -13.18 -20.11 2.65
C ARG A 105 -13.18 -19.97 4.17
N ARG A 106 -13.33 -18.74 4.69
CA ARG A 106 -13.40 -18.41 6.12
C ARG A 106 -12.22 -18.98 6.92
N LEU A 107 -11.02 -18.96 6.33
CA LEU A 107 -9.81 -19.59 6.88
C LEU A 107 -9.50 -19.12 8.30
N HIS A 108 -9.66 -17.84 8.58
CA HIS A 108 -9.47 -17.28 9.92
C HIS A 108 -10.42 -17.88 10.97
N ARG A 109 -11.69 -18.14 10.60
CA ARG A 109 -12.66 -18.77 11.50
C ARG A 109 -12.35 -20.26 11.70
N ALA A 110 -11.97 -20.95 10.62
CA ALA A 110 -11.56 -22.36 10.69
C ALA A 110 -10.35 -22.53 11.60
N TYR A 111 -9.35 -21.66 11.47
CA TYR A 111 -8.16 -21.65 12.32
C TYR A 111 -8.50 -21.48 13.80
N ILE A 112 -9.32 -20.49 14.16
CA ILE A 112 -9.73 -20.28 15.57
C ILE A 112 -10.45 -21.49 16.11
N ARG A 113 -11.43 -22.04 15.37
CA ARG A 113 -12.20 -23.22 15.79
C ARG A 113 -11.32 -24.44 16.03
N THR A 114 -10.39 -24.73 15.13
CA THR A 114 -9.50 -25.89 15.30
C THR A 114 -8.60 -25.75 16.51
N ARG A 115 -8.17 -24.52 16.85
CA ARG A 115 -7.44 -24.27 18.10
C ARG A 115 -8.28 -24.56 19.36
N ASP A 116 -9.59 -24.35 19.27
CA ASP A 116 -10.55 -24.63 20.36
C ASP A 116 -11.09 -26.07 20.28
N PHE A 117 -10.42 -26.97 19.53
CA PHE A 117 -10.83 -28.36 19.30
C PHE A 117 -12.26 -28.50 18.72
N ASN A 118 -12.79 -27.49 18.09
CA ASN A 118 -14.06 -27.49 17.40
C ASN A 118 -13.87 -27.77 15.89
N PHE A 119 -14.16 -28.99 15.47
CA PHE A 119 -13.99 -29.43 14.07
C PHE A 119 -15.29 -29.35 13.25
N SER A 120 -16.32 -28.68 13.76
CA SER A 120 -17.56 -28.47 13.01
C SER A 120 -17.33 -27.58 11.77
N ILE A 121 -17.82 -28.02 10.62
CA ILE A 121 -17.77 -27.28 9.36
C ILE A 121 -18.95 -26.30 9.19
N VAL A 122 -19.91 -26.31 10.10
CA VAL A 122 -21.11 -25.45 10.02
C VAL A 122 -20.72 -23.99 9.94
N GLY A 123 -21.20 -23.30 8.89
CA GLY A 123 -20.92 -21.89 8.64
C GLY A 123 -19.50 -21.61 8.11
N LEU A 124 -18.73 -22.62 7.69
CA LEU A 124 -17.43 -22.46 7.02
C LEU A 124 -17.50 -22.69 5.51
N THR A 125 -18.66 -23.02 4.98
CA THR A 125 -18.86 -23.27 3.54
C THR A 125 -18.57 -22.00 2.73
N GLY A 126 -17.76 -22.14 1.70
CA GLY A 126 -17.50 -21.15 0.67
C GLY A 126 -18.01 -21.61 -0.68
N ILE A 127 -17.63 -20.88 -1.72
CA ILE A 127 -17.91 -21.24 -3.13
C ILE A 127 -16.61 -21.54 -3.88
N ASP A 128 -16.68 -22.33 -4.93
CA ASP A 128 -15.57 -22.48 -5.86
C ASP A 128 -15.43 -21.22 -6.71
N LEU A 129 -14.20 -20.74 -6.84
CA LEU A 129 -13.90 -19.59 -7.70
C LEU A 129 -13.84 -19.97 -9.18
N TYR A 130 -13.64 -21.26 -9.48
CA TYR A 130 -13.59 -21.78 -10.83
C TYR A 130 -14.88 -21.46 -11.60
N LYS A 131 -14.74 -20.93 -12.82
CA LYS A 131 -15.83 -20.44 -13.68
C LYS A 131 -16.66 -19.27 -13.10
N LYS A 132 -16.23 -18.67 -12.00
CA LYS A 132 -16.86 -17.43 -11.51
C LYS A 132 -16.28 -16.22 -12.24
N THR A 133 -17.04 -15.13 -12.23
CA THR A 133 -16.59 -13.85 -12.78
C THR A 133 -16.02 -12.99 -11.66
N VAL A 134 -14.91 -12.33 -11.94
CA VAL A 134 -14.32 -11.29 -11.11
C VAL A 134 -14.31 -9.97 -11.87
N GLY A 135 -14.75 -8.90 -11.21
CA GLY A 135 -14.65 -7.54 -11.72
C GLY A 135 -13.40 -6.85 -11.16
N ILE A 136 -12.60 -6.25 -12.03
CA ILE A 136 -11.38 -5.51 -11.65
C ILE A 136 -11.55 -4.04 -12.03
N ILE A 137 -11.51 -3.17 -11.03
CA ILE A 137 -11.50 -1.72 -11.20
C ILE A 137 -10.05 -1.25 -11.15
N GLY A 138 -9.54 -0.82 -12.30
CA GLY A 138 -8.14 -0.43 -12.47
C GLY A 138 -7.24 -1.54 -13.02
N THR A 139 -6.81 -1.39 -14.27
CA THR A 139 -5.95 -2.36 -15.00
C THR A 139 -4.49 -1.90 -15.08
N GLY A 140 -4.02 -1.17 -14.08
CA GLY A 140 -2.62 -0.85 -13.89
C GLY A 140 -1.79 -2.10 -13.55
N ARG A 141 -0.53 -1.92 -13.15
CA ARG A 141 0.40 -3.03 -12.88
C ARG A 141 -0.16 -4.05 -11.89
N ILE A 142 -0.79 -3.59 -10.79
CA ILE A 142 -1.37 -4.46 -9.75
C ILE A 142 -2.60 -5.18 -10.27
N GLY A 143 -3.54 -4.45 -10.93
CA GLY A 143 -4.74 -5.06 -11.48
C GLY A 143 -4.45 -6.12 -12.52
N ARG A 144 -3.40 -5.93 -13.36
CA ARG A 144 -2.92 -6.93 -14.32
C ARG A 144 -2.41 -8.19 -13.61
N ALA A 145 -1.52 -8.03 -12.63
CA ALA A 145 -1.00 -9.14 -11.86
C ALA A 145 -2.12 -9.92 -11.15
N PHE A 146 -3.11 -9.22 -10.59
CA PHE A 146 -4.26 -9.85 -9.95
C PHE A 146 -5.15 -10.60 -10.97
N ALA A 147 -5.35 -10.02 -12.17
CA ALA A 147 -6.09 -10.68 -13.24
C ALA A 147 -5.45 -12.01 -13.68
N GLU A 148 -4.12 -12.05 -13.77
CA GLU A 148 -3.38 -13.29 -14.09
C GLU A 148 -3.62 -14.37 -13.02
N ILE A 149 -3.56 -14.00 -11.74
CA ILE A 149 -3.89 -14.90 -10.64
C ILE A 149 -5.32 -15.42 -10.77
N CYS A 150 -6.29 -14.53 -11.02
CA CYS A 150 -7.69 -14.91 -11.20
C CYS A 150 -7.92 -15.86 -12.39
N ARG A 151 -7.23 -15.61 -13.51
CA ARG A 151 -7.25 -16.53 -14.67
C ARG A 151 -6.66 -17.89 -14.32
N GLY A 152 -5.59 -17.93 -13.50
CA GLY A 152 -5.03 -19.17 -12.95
C GLY A 152 -6.02 -19.98 -12.12
N PHE A 153 -6.98 -19.32 -11.46
CA PHE A 153 -8.10 -19.97 -10.78
C PHE A 153 -9.25 -20.39 -11.73
N GLY A 154 -9.11 -20.18 -13.04
CA GLY A 154 -10.15 -20.47 -14.03
C GLY A 154 -11.34 -19.51 -13.97
N MET A 155 -11.14 -18.31 -13.46
CA MET A 155 -12.17 -17.27 -13.40
C MET A 155 -12.26 -16.50 -14.73
N ARG A 156 -13.44 -15.99 -15.06
CA ARG A 156 -13.63 -14.95 -16.08
C ARG A 156 -13.29 -13.60 -15.47
N VAL A 157 -12.48 -12.81 -16.17
CA VAL A 157 -12.10 -11.48 -15.71
C VAL A 157 -12.79 -10.44 -16.56
N LEU A 158 -13.58 -9.57 -15.92
CA LEU A 158 -14.11 -8.33 -16.48
C LEU A 158 -13.35 -7.15 -15.88
N ALA A 159 -13.21 -6.08 -16.63
CA ALA A 159 -12.45 -4.94 -16.17
C ALA A 159 -13.17 -3.61 -16.42
N TYR A 160 -12.85 -2.63 -15.59
CA TYR A 160 -13.12 -1.22 -15.81
C TYR A 160 -11.86 -0.40 -15.55
N ASP A 161 -11.54 0.48 -16.48
CA ASP A 161 -10.46 1.47 -16.29
C ASP A 161 -10.82 2.75 -17.06
N LYS A 162 -10.39 3.89 -16.53
CA LYS A 162 -10.51 5.17 -17.22
C LYS A 162 -9.66 5.22 -18.50
N TYR A 163 -8.56 4.45 -18.50
CA TYR A 163 -7.61 4.33 -19.61
C TYR A 163 -7.47 2.86 -20.02
N PRO A 164 -8.45 2.30 -20.76
CA PRO A 164 -8.48 0.89 -21.12
C PRO A 164 -7.28 0.51 -22.01
N ALA A 165 -6.78 -0.68 -21.81
CA ALA A 165 -5.71 -1.29 -22.60
C ALA A 165 -6.20 -2.59 -23.27
N PRO A 166 -5.63 -3.02 -24.41
CA PRO A 166 -6.24 -4.04 -25.29
C PRO A 166 -6.41 -5.45 -24.69
N ASP A 167 -5.82 -5.74 -23.52
CA ASP A 167 -5.70 -7.12 -23.02
C ASP A 167 -6.84 -7.57 -22.11
N PHE A 168 -7.92 -6.79 -21.98
CA PHE A 168 -9.04 -7.06 -21.09
C PHE A 168 -10.38 -6.94 -21.77
N GLU A 169 -11.37 -7.70 -21.29
CA GLU A 169 -12.77 -7.49 -21.58
C GLU A 169 -13.30 -6.35 -20.71
N TYR A 170 -13.36 -5.13 -21.28
CA TYR A 170 -13.87 -3.96 -20.57
C TYR A 170 -15.38 -3.85 -20.65
N VAL A 171 -15.96 -3.45 -19.54
CA VAL A 171 -17.38 -3.14 -19.40
C VAL A 171 -17.55 -1.77 -18.72
N SER A 172 -18.76 -1.23 -18.73
CA SER A 172 -19.05 -0.03 -17.93
C SER A 172 -18.95 -0.34 -16.45
N LEU A 173 -18.69 0.69 -15.62
CA LEU A 173 -18.65 0.52 -14.18
C LEU A 173 -19.97 -0.03 -13.64
N ASP A 174 -21.10 0.46 -14.15
CA ASP A 174 -22.44 -0.02 -13.75
C ASP A 174 -22.69 -1.48 -14.12
N THR A 175 -22.07 -1.97 -15.21
CA THR A 175 -22.15 -3.40 -15.60
C THR A 175 -21.26 -4.27 -14.74
N LEU A 176 -20.17 -3.70 -14.22
CA LEU A 176 -19.20 -4.44 -13.40
C LEU A 176 -19.72 -4.61 -11.96
N LEU A 177 -20.48 -3.65 -11.43
CA LEU A 177 -21.06 -3.63 -10.08
C LEU A 177 -22.41 -4.33 -10.04
#